data_4ccacc2bb84c90806954c17091829fa6
#
_entry.id   4ccacc2bb84c90806954c17091829fa6
#
_cell.length_a   1.000
_cell.length_b   1.000
_cell.length_c   1.000
_cell.angle_alpha   90.00
_cell.angle_beta   90.00
_cell.angle_gamma   90.00
#
_symmetry.space_group_name_H-M   'P 1'
#
loop_
_entity.id
_entity.type
_entity.pdbx_description
1 polymer ?
#
loop_
_entity_poly.entity_id
_entity_poly.type
_entity_poly.pdbx_seq_one_letter_code
_entity_poly.pdbx_strand_id
1 'polypeptide(L)'
;MLKNVKCARCVKCGKEYEATANLTNCSCGGILDIIYDYDYIKKNLTKETLKSRPNTMWRYRELLPVEETTPDTPLRVGWSPLYEEPRLAKQLGLKKLWVKDDGQNPTASLKDRASAMAVAKAGEAGAKIIACSSTGNAASSLAGNAAAAGLKTFIFVPERAPKGKVAQLMTFGANVISVKGNYEETFELSKKAIDKWGWYNRNAAINPYLSEGKKTVSIEIAEQLDWKMPDYLAISVGDGCTIAGVWKGLKDLYAIGFIDKLPRLISAQAEGCHPINRAIAENKPWEPMEENTLADSIAVGVPRNADKALMAIRESNGIVVNVTDEEIMAAQKLLGTTCGVFGEPAGVTGTAAVKKLCEQGVLGENDTVVSVVTGSGLKDVANAIKFCGEPMSLPNDLDLLVEEFDKRGIRTEA
;
A
#
# COMPACT_ATOMS: atom_id res chain seq x y z
N MET A 1 25.80 -11.70 -5.19
CA MET A 1 25.14 -12.46 -4.09
C MET A 1 24.83 -11.48 -2.96
N LEU A 2 23.60 -11.51 -2.47
CA LEU A 2 23.11 -10.60 -1.42
C LEU A 2 23.72 -10.98 -0.06
N LYS A 3 24.57 -10.12 0.51
CA LYS A 3 25.25 -10.39 1.80
C LYS A 3 24.32 -10.36 3.01
N ASN A 4 23.21 -9.63 2.89
CA ASN A 4 22.21 -9.41 3.94
C ASN A 4 21.05 -10.41 3.89
N VAL A 5 21.00 -11.33 2.90
CA VAL A 5 19.94 -12.29 2.70
C VAL A 5 20.49 -13.71 2.81
N LYS A 6 19.85 -14.56 3.63
CA LYS A 6 20.18 -15.98 3.76
C LYS A 6 19.57 -16.82 2.64
N CYS A 7 18.26 -16.65 2.41
CA CYS A 7 17.52 -17.39 1.40
C CYS A 7 16.18 -16.74 1.13
N ALA A 8 15.45 -17.25 0.13
CA ALA A 8 14.01 -17.07 0.00
C ALA A 8 13.31 -18.38 0.41
N ARG A 9 12.33 -18.32 1.31
CA ARG A 9 11.67 -19.51 1.86
C ARG A 9 10.18 -19.50 1.51
N CYS A 10 9.68 -20.64 1.06
CA CYS A 10 8.26 -20.82 0.80
C CYS A 10 7.46 -20.83 2.10
N VAL A 11 6.43 -19.98 2.19
CA VAL A 11 5.56 -19.92 3.39
C VAL A 11 4.67 -21.16 3.54
N LYS A 12 4.42 -21.89 2.44
CA LYS A 12 3.55 -23.07 2.43
C LYS A 12 4.28 -24.38 2.75
N CYS A 13 5.43 -24.62 2.11
CA CYS A 13 6.13 -25.90 2.24
C CYS A 13 7.51 -25.80 2.87
N GLY A 14 8.01 -24.61 3.21
CA GLY A 14 9.30 -24.39 3.85
C GLY A 14 10.51 -24.52 2.93
N LYS A 15 10.35 -24.88 1.65
CA LYS A 15 11.46 -25.04 0.71
C LYS A 15 12.22 -23.74 0.52
N GLU A 16 13.55 -23.82 0.57
CA GLU A 16 14.44 -22.67 0.43
C GLU A 16 15.02 -22.58 -0.98
N TYR A 17 15.27 -21.34 -1.39
CA TYR A 17 15.82 -20.98 -2.69
C TYR A 17 16.88 -19.89 -2.51
N GLU A 18 17.84 -19.85 -3.41
CA GLU A 18 18.68 -18.66 -3.54
C GLU A 18 17.84 -17.45 -3.97
N ALA A 19 18.05 -16.30 -3.36
CA ALA A 19 17.30 -15.07 -3.64
C ALA A 19 17.82 -14.38 -4.92
N THR A 20 17.73 -15.08 -6.06
CA THR A 20 18.13 -14.53 -7.36
C THR A 20 17.16 -13.46 -7.85
N ALA A 21 17.63 -12.53 -8.69
CA ALA A 21 16.82 -11.40 -9.14
C ALA A 21 15.51 -11.83 -9.87
N ASN A 22 15.52 -12.97 -10.56
CA ASN A 22 14.38 -13.51 -11.34
C ASN A 22 13.47 -14.45 -10.53
N LEU A 23 13.68 -14.55 -9.22
CA LEU A 23 12.92 -15.47 -8.39
C LEU A 23 11.43 -15.10 -8.37
N THR A 24 10.59 -16.12 -8.50
CA THR A 24 9.13 -16.01 -8.44
C THR A 24 8.57 -16.97 -7.38
N ASN A 25 7.48 -17.67 -7.67
CA ASN A 25 6.84 -18.59 -6.72
C ASN A 25 7.66 -19.88 -6.49
N CYS A 26 7.37 -20.56 -5.39
CA CYS A 26 7.84 -21.92 -5.12
C CYS A 26 7.29 -22.91 -6.14
N SER A 27 8.01 -24.01 -6.37
CA SER A 27 7.55 -25.14 -7.21
C SER A 27 6.23 -25.78 -6.74
N CYS A 28 5.84 -25.58 -5.47
CA CYS A 28 4.53 -26.01 -4.94
C CYS A 28 3.41 -24.97 -5.18
N GLY A 29 3.68 -23.87 -5.90
CA GLY A 29 2.76 -22.74 -6.08
C GLY A 29 2.67 -21.77 -4.92
N GLY A 30 3.36 -22.04 -3.80
CA GLY A 30 3.37 -21.15 -2.63
C GLY A 30 4.19 -19.88 -2.86
N ILE A 31 3.84 -18.81 -2.15
CA ILE A 31 4.58 -17.55 -2.16
C ILE A 31 5.86 -17.64 -1.34
N LEU A 32 6.85 -16.83 -1.70
CA LEU A 32 8.15 -16.82 -1.04
C LEU A 32 8.29 -15.63 -0.09
N ASP A 33 9.04 -15.84 0.99
CA ASP A 33 9.47 -14.80 1.93
C ASP A 33 11.00 -14.69 1.93
N ILE A 34 11.53 -13.47 2.00
CA ILE A 34 12.98 -13.22 2.03
C ILE A 34 13.46 -13.33 3.47
N ILE A 35 14.43 -14.19 3.72
CA ILE A 35 15.02 -14.44 5.05
C ILE A 35 16.34 -13.72 5.14
N TYR A 36 16.44 -12.79 6.09
CA TYR A 36 17.60 -11.93 6.27
C TYR A 36 18.64 -12.53 7.23
N ASP A 37 19.88 -12.08 7.05
CA ASP A 37 20.95 -12.26 8.02
C ASP A 37 21.00 -11.04 8.96
N TYR A 38 20.26 -11.13 10.07
CA TYR A 38 20.19 -10.01 11.02
C TYR A 38 21.52 -9.74 11.73
N ASP A 39 22.43 -10.72 11.85
CA ASP A 39 23.75 -10.48 12.43
C ASP A 39 24.62 -9.65 11.49
N TYR A 40 24.53 -9.91 10.18
CA TYR A 40 25.15 -9.06 9.18
C TYR A 40 24.55 -7.65 9.22
N ILE A 41 23.22 -7.52 9.25
CA ILE A 41 22.55 -6.22 9.25
C ILE A 41 22.92 -5.39 10.49
N LYS A 42 22.91 -5.98 11.68
CA LYS A 42 23.31 -5.31 12.93
C LYS A 42 24.71 -4.73 12.89
N LYS A 43 25.63 -5.36 12.18
CA LYS A 43 27.01 -4.88 12.01
C LYS A 43 27.15 -3.72 11.05
N ASN A 44 26.22 -3.60 10.07
CA ASN A 44 26.35 -2.67 8.94
C ASN A 44 25.32 -1.53 8.95
N LEU A 45 24.28 -1.60 9.78
CA LEU A 45 23.22 -0.59 9.89
C LEU A 45 23.05 -0.16 11.35
N THR A 46 23.15 1.15 11.58
CA THR A 46 22.89 1.77 12.88
C THR A 46 21.93 2.95 12.71
N LYS A 47 21.26 3.35 13.78
CA LYS A 47 20.40 4.56 13.75
C LYS A 47 21.20 5.81 13.37
N GLU A 48 22.48 5.88 13.73
CA GLU A 48 23.35 7.00 13.42
C GLU A 48 23.66 7.07 11.92
N THR A 49 23.94 5.92 11.27
CA THR A 49 24.22 5.92 9.82
C THR A 49 23.03 6.36 9.00
N LEU A 50 21.79 6.17 9.49
CA LEU A 50 20.59 6.64 8.79
C LEU A 50 20.49 8.16 8.74
N LYS A 51 20.98 8.88 9.74
CA LYS A 51 20.86 10.36 9.82
C LYS A 51 21.51 11.08 8.64
N SER A 52 22.56 10.51 8.06
CA SER A 52 23.29 11.10 6.92
C SER A 52 22.73 10.69 5.55
N ARG A 53 21.78 9.75 5.50
CA ARG A 53 21.27 9.22 4.22
C ARG A 53 20.12 10.05 3.66
N PRO A 54 19.97 10.12 2.33
CA PRO A 54 18.83 10.78 1.69
C PRO A 54 17.49 10.23 2.18
N ASN A 55 16.49 11.09 2.23
CA ASN A 55 15.13 10.75 2.66
C ASN A 55 14.36 10.02 1.54
N THR A 56 14.68 8.77 1.29
CA THR A 56 14.02 7.85 0.35
C THR A 56 13.93 6.46 0.98
N MET A 57 13.18 5.54 0.36
CA MET A 57 13.14 4.14 0.82
C MET A 57 14.52 3.45 0.77
N TRP A 58 15.42 3.92 -0.07
CA TRP A 58 16.74 3.34 -0.29
C TRP A 58 17.71 3.58 0.88
N ARG A 59 17.38 4.47 1.81
CA ARG A 59 18.15 4.68 3.04
C ARG A 59 18.27 3.42 3.90
N TYR A 60 17.38 2.44 3.71
CA TYR A 60 17.33 1.16 4.43
C TYR A 60 17.90 -0.01 3.61
N ARG A 61 18.89 0.23 2.77
CA ARG A 61 19.43 -0.78 1.82
C ARG A 61 19.79 -2.11 2.48
N GLU A 62 20.35 -2.09 3.70
CA GLU A 62 20.71 -3.30 4.45
C GLU A 62 19.50 -4.15 4.84
N LEU A 63 18.32 -3.54 4.89
CA LEU A 63 17.04 -4.22 5.09
C LEU A 63 16.31 -4.53 3.77
N LEU A 64 16.95 -4.31 2.62
CA LEU A 64 16.35 -4.57 1.30
C LEU A 64 17.16 -5.63 0.55
N PRO A 65 16.51 -6.50 -0.24
CA PRO A 65 17.20 -7.59 -0.95
C PRO A 65 17.78 -7.09 -2.29
N VAL A 66 18.64 -6.08 -2.23
CA VAL A 66 19.34 -5.50 -3.39
C VAL A 66 20.85 -5.62 -3.24
N GLU A 67 21.55 -5.76 -4.36
CA GLU A 67 23.01 -5.79 -4.36
C GLU A 67 23.59 -4.42 -3.97
N GLU A 68 24.79 -4.41 -3.40
CA GLU A 68 25.45 -3.15 -3.00
C GLU A 68 25.67 -2.20 -4.19
N THR A 69 25.88 -2.76 -5.38
CA THR A 69 26.11 -2.03 -6.64
C THR A 69 24.84 -1.58 -7.34
N THR A 70 23.66 -2.07 -6.91
CA THR A 70 22.38 -1.67 -7.53
C THR A 70 22.12 -0.19 -7.28
N PRO A 71 21.97 0.66 -8.30
CA PRO A 71 21.67 2.06 -8.10
C PRO A 71 20.26 2.25 -7.50
N ASP A 72 20.09 3.34 -6.78
CA ASP A 72 18.75 3.80 -6.39
C ASP A 72 17.92 4.11 -7.63
N THR A 73 16.63 3.82 -7.60
CA THR A 73 15.75 4.20 -8.72
C THR A 73 15.63 5.72 -8.81
N PRO A 74 15.47 6.29 -10.02
CA PRO A 74 15.52 7.74 -10.21
C PRO A 74 14.42 8.54 -9.50
N LEU A 75 13.23 7.95 -9.31
CA LEU A 75 12.15 8.61 -8.59
C LEU A 75 12.39 8.56 -7.08
N ARG A 76 12.13 9.69 -6.41
CA ARG A 76 12.20 9.77 -4.95
C ARG A 76 10.99 9.05 -4.33
N VAL A 77 11.11 7.75 -4.15
CA VAL A 77 10.09 6.91 -3.51
C VAL A 77 10.35 6.80 -2.01
N GLY A 78 9.28 6.84 -1.23
CA GLY A 78 9.35 6.73 0.22
C GLY A 78 9.63 8.05 0.92
N TRP A 79 9.85 7.97 2.23
CA TRP A 79 9.94 9.11 3.14
C TRP A 79 8.72 10.04 3.00
N SER A 80 7.54 9.42 2.83
CA SER A 80 6.28 10.14 2.74
C SER A 80 5.96 10.83 4.07
N PRO A 81 5.15 11.90 4.07
CA PRO A 81 4.81 12.62 5.29
C PRO A 81 4.14 11.72 6.34
N LEU A 82 4.50 11.96 7.59
CA LEU A 82 3.81 11.44 8.77
C LEU A 82 3.32 12.62 9.58
N TYR A 83 2.03 12.90 9.54
CA TYR A 83 1.41 14.03 10.21
C TYR A 83 0.89 13.60 11.58
N GLU A 84 1.29 14.29 12.65
CA GLU A 84 0.59 14.18 13.94
C GLU A 84 -0.70 15.01 13.85
N GLU A 85 -1.85 14.39 14.14
CA GLU A 85 -3.17 14.97 13.90
C GLU A 85 -3.97 15.14 15.21
N PRO A 86 -3.63 16.15 16.04
CA PRO A 86 -4.26 16.32 17.35
C PRO A 86 -5.76 16.65 17.26
N ARG A 87 -6.21 17.35 16.20
CA ARG A 87 -7.63 17.65 15.98
C ARG A 87 -8.43 16.38 15.74
N LEU A 88 -7.93 15.53 14.87
CA LEU A 88 -8.56 14.25 14.55
C LEU A 88 -8.49 13.29 15.75
N ALA A 89 -7.35 13.22 16.45
CA ALA A 89 -7.20 12.42 17.66
C ALA A 89 -8.23 12.81 18.72
N LYS A 90 -8.38 14.12 19.00
CA LYS A 90 -9.39 14.64 19.94
C LYS A 90 -10.81 14.29 19.51
N GLN A 91 -11.12 14.43 18.23
CA GLN A 91 -12.46 14.13 17.70
C GLN A 91 -12.81 12.64 17.84
N LEU A 92 -11.82 11.74 17.72
CA LEU A 92 -11.98 10.29 17.86
C LEU A 92 -11.78 9.80 19.31
N GLY A 93 -11.43 10.67 20.25
CA GLY A 93 -11.17 10.29 21.63
C GLY A 93 -9.89 9.47 21.84
N LEU A 94 -8.88 9.65 20.98
CA LEU A 94 -7.59 8.97 21.05
C LEU A 94 -6.55 9.82 21.78
N LYS A 95 -5.57 9.17 22.40
CA LYS A 95 -4.40 9.85 22.98
C LYS A 95 -3.57 10.57 21.92
N LYS A 96 -3.25 9.88 20.84
CA LYS A 96 -2.54 10.41 19.68
C LYS A 96 -2.92 9.66 18.41
N LEU A 97 -2.97 10.39 17.33
CA LEU A 97 -3.16 9.84 15.99
C LEU A 97 -2.17 10.47 15.03
N TRP A 98 -1.54 9.64 14.22
CA TRP A 98 -0.74 10.08 13.08
C TRP A 98 -1.32 9.53 11.79
N VAL A 99 -1.17 10.30 10.72
CA VAL A 99 -1.53 9.92 9.36
C VAL A 99 -0.25 9.79 8.52
N LYS A 100 0.06 8.59 8.07
CA LYS A 100 1.14 8.32 7.11
C LYS A 100 0.57 8.45 5.71
N ASP A 101 0.93 9.52 5.00
CA ASP A 101 0.36 9.82 3.68
C ASP A 101 1.26 9.29 2.53
N ASP A 102 1.05 8.04 2.15
CA ASP A 102 1.72 7.44 0.99
C ASP A 102 1.09 7.84 -0.36
N GLY A 103 0.02 8.64 -0.35
CA GLY A 103 -0.49 9.34 -1.52
C GLY A 103 0.48 10.37 -2.10
N GLN A 104 1.51 10.78 -1.33
CA GLN A 104 2.55 11.71 -1.73
C GLN A 104 3.75 11.04 -2.44
N ASN A 105 3.72 9.73 -2.68
CA ASN A 105 4.72 9.08 -3.53
C ASN A 105 4.60 9.56 -4.99
N PRO A 106 5.66 9.42 -5.81
CA PRO A 106 5.73 10.00 -7.18
C PRO A 106 4.56 9.68 -8.11
N THR A 107 3.98 8.48 -8.03
CA THR A 107 2.78 8.13 -8.81
C THR A 107 1.52 8.08 -7.96
N ALA A 108 1.55 8.79 -6.85
CA ALA A 108 0.44 9.03 -5.94
C ALA A 108 -0.09 7.78 -5.22
N SER A 109 0.77 6.81 -4.88
CA SER A 109 0.39 5.70 -4.00
C SER A 109 1.57 4.92 -3.40
N LEU A 110 1.30 4.17 -2.33
CA LEU A 110 2.20 3.20 -1.69
C LEU A 110 2.80 2.18 -2.68
N LYS A 111 2.14 1.93 -3.79
CA LYS A 111 2.60 0.96 -4.80
C LYS A 111 3.93 1.35 -5.45
N ASP A 112 4.34 2.62 -5.37
CA ASP A 112 5.67 3.07 -5.80
C ASP A 112 6.80 2.32 -5.10
N ARG A 113 6.66 2.02 -3.80
CA ARG A 113 7.65 1.25 -3.03
C ARG A 113 7.89 -0.14 -3.62
N ALA A 114 6.81 -0.83 -3.98
CA ALA A 114 6.90 -2.14 -4.62
C ALA A 114 7.45 -2.06 -6.04
N SER A 115 7.08 -1.02 -6.80
CA SER A 115 7.51 -0.86 -8.19
C SER A 115 8.96 -0.40 -8.28
N ALA A 116 9.44 0.46 -7.38
CA ALA A 116 10.86 0.82 -7.27
C ALA A 116 11.71 -0.43 -6.99
N MET A 117 11.29 -1.29 -6.05
CA MET A 117 11.96 -2.55 -5.78
C MET A 117 11.96 -3.48 -7.01
N ALA A 118 10.82 -3.60 -7.71
CA ALA A 118 10.73 -4.42 -8.92
C ALA A 118 11.65 -3.91 -10.03
N VAL A 119 11.74 -2.59 -10.21
CA VAL A 119 12.62 -1.96 -11.20
C VAL A 119 14.09 -2.19 -10.86
N ALA A 120 14.49 -2.05 -9.60
CA ALA A 120 15.84 -2.34 -9.14
C ALA A 120 16.22 -3.82 -9.40
N LYS A 121 15.35 -4.76 -9.03
CA LYS A 121 15.54 -6.19 -9.27
C LYS A 121 15.54 -6.55 -10.76
N ALA A 122 14.71 -5.89 -11.58
CA ALA A 122 14.74 -6.04 -13.03
C ALA A 122 16.11 -5.59 -13.61
N GLY A 123 16.68 -4.50 -13.08
CA GLY A 123 18.03 -4.06 -13.43
C GLY A 123 19.09 -5.11 -13.08
N GLU A 124 19.06 -5.66 -11.86
CA GLU A 124 19.96 -6.75 -11.44
C GLU A 124 19.82 -8.01 -12.32
N ALA A 125 18.60 -8.28 -12.81
CA ALA A 125 18.34 -9.38 -13.75
C ALA A 125 18.78 -9.07 -15.18
N GLY A 126 19.26 -7.88 -15.48
CA GLY A 126 19.57 -7.43 -16.84
C GLY A 126 18.36 -7.28 -17.75
N ALA A 127 17.15 -7.24 -17.18
CA ALA A 127 15.91 -7.14 -17.95
C ALA A 127 15.80 -5.79 -18.65
N LYS A 128 15.28 -5.82 -19.88
CA LYS A 128 14.96 -4.61 -20.68
C LYS A 128 13.46 -4.30 -20.68
N ILE A 129 12.67 -5.29 -20.30
CA ILE A 129 11.21 -5.23 -20.33
C ILE A 129 10.67 -5.73 -18.99
N ILE A 130 9.71 -4.98 -18.43
CA ILE A 130 8.99 -5.33 -17.23
C ILE A 130 7.48 -5.29 -17.51
N ALA A 131 6.72 -6.23 -16.96
CA ALA A 131 5.30 -6.35 -17.27
C ALA A 131 4.44 -6.68 -16.03
N CYS A 132 3.18 -6.26 -16.08
CA CYS A 132 2.16 -6.67 -15.11
C CYS A 132 0.75 -6.66 -15.73
N SER A 133 -0.19 -7.30 -15.03
CA SER A 133 -1.63 -7.17 -15.25
C SER A 133 -2.23 -6.35 -14.12
N SER A 134 -2.68 -5.14 -14.39
CA SER A 134 -3.38 -4.27 -13.42
C SER A 134 -3.92 -3.01 -14.10
N THR A 135 -5.07 -2.54 -13.65
CA THR A 135 -5.63 -1.21 -14.05
C THR A 135 -5.36 -0.12 -13.03
N GLY A 136 -4.99 -0.49 -11.80
CA GLY A 136 -4.92 0.42 -10.64
C GLY A 136 -3.51 0.94 -10.34
N ASN A 137 -3.31 1.24 -9.06
CA ASN A 137 -2.07 1.80 -8.52
C ASN A 137 -0.81 0.95 -8.81
N ALA A 138 -0.96 -0.38 -8.95
CA ALA A 138 0.15 -1.26 -9.30
C ALA A 138 0.68 -0.99 -10.71
N ALA A 139 -0.22 -0.76 -11.67
CA ALA A 139 0.14 -0.45 -13.05
C ALA A 139 0.75 0.96 -13.17
N SER A 140 0.09 1.98 -12.60
CA SER A 140 0.59 3.36 -12.69
C SER A 140 1.95 3.53 -12.02
N SER A 141 2.16 2.89 -10.86
CA SER A 141 3.47 2.92 -10.20
C SER A 141 4.55 2.20 -11.00
N LEU A 142 4.21 1.05 -11.63
CA LEU A 142 5.16 0.37 -12.50
C LEU A 142 5.54 1.23 -13.70
N ALA A 143 4.54 1.77 -14.41
CA ALA A 143 4.77 2.59 -15.60
C ALA A 143 5.67 3.80 -15.29
N GLY A 144 5.38 4.54 -14.21
CA GLY A 144 6.18 5.70 -13.82
C GLY A 144 7.61 5.35 -13.39
N ASN A 145 7.78 4.37 -12.51
CA ASN A 145 9.11 3.95 -12.04
C ASN A 145 9.95 3.34 -13.17
N ALA A 146 9.35 2.53 -14.04
CA ALA A 146 10.05 1.92 -15.17
C ALA A 146 10.44 2.95 -16.23
N ALA A 147 9.57 3.92 -16.54
CA ALA A 147 9.87 5.03 -17.45
C ALA A 147 11.06 5.84 -16.97
N ALA A 148 11.09 6.22 -15.70
CA ALA A 148 12.21 6.96 -15.11
C ALA A 148 13.52 6.16 -15.15
N ALA A 149 13.47 4.84 -15.08
CA ALA A 149 14.63 3.95 -15.14
C ALA A 149 14.99 3.51 -16.58
N GLY A 150 14.28 3.97 -17.60
CA GLY A 150 14.52 3.60 -19.00
C GLY A 150 14.14 2.18 -19.38
N LEU A 151 13.28 1.53 -18.58
CA LEU A 151 12.76 0.19 -18.88
C LEU A 151 11.49 0.26 -19.73
N LYS A 152 11.40 -0.61 -20.73
CA LYS A 152 10.19 -0.77 -21.52
C LYS A 152 9.13 -1.52 -20.71
N THR A 153 7.90 -0.99 -20.70
CA THR A 153 6.82 -1.53 -19.87
C THR A 153 5.68 -2.06 -20.73
N PHE A 154 5.17 -3.26 -20.39
CA PHE A 154 3.95 -3.82 -20.94
C PHE A 154 2.93 -4.01 -19.82
N ILE A 155 1.72 -3.44 -19.98
CA ILE A 155 0.66 -3.49 -18.98
C ILE A 155 -0.60 -4.03 -19.63
N PHE A 156 -1.10 -5.13 -19.08
CA PHE A 156 -2.33 -5.77 -19.53
C PHE A 156 -3.51 -5.28 -18.69
N VAL A 157 -4.55 -4.81 -19.35
CA VAL A 157 -5.77 -4.28 -18.71
C VAL A 157 -7.00 -4.90 -19.35
N PRO A 158 -8.09 -5.18 -18.61
CA PRO A 158 -9.36 -5.55 -19.22
C PRO A 158 -9.89 -4.39 -20.09
N GLU A 159 -10.64 -4.71 -21.17
CA GLU A 159 -11.21 -3.72 -22.10
C GLU A 159 -12.08 -2.67 -21.38
N ARG A 160 -12.69 -3.06 -20.24
CA ARG A 160 -13.54 -2.15 -19.43
C ARG A 160 -12.77 -1.26 -18.46
N ALA A 161 -11.43 -1.25 -18.53
CA ALA A 161 -10.61 -0.42 -17.65
C ALA A 161 -10.99 1.08 -17.77
N PRO A 162 -11.07 1.82 -16.64
CA PRO A 162 -11.39 3.24 -16.66
C PRO A 162 -10.40 4.05 -17.51
N LYS A 163 -10.91 4.83 -18.46
CA LYS A 163 -10.09 5.59 -19.44
C LYS A 163 -9.07 6.51 -18.77
N GLY A 164 -9.42 7.16 -17.65
CA GLY A 164 -8.50 8.03 -16.92
C GLY A 164 -7.30 7.28 -16.33
N LYS A 165 -7.51 6.06 -15.83
CA LYS A 165 -6.42 5.20 -15.34
C LYS A 165 -5.51 4.75 -16.51
N VAL A 166 -6.09 4.37 -17.65
CA VAL A 166 -5.34 3.99 -18.87
C VAL A 166 -4.53 5.16 -19.42
N ALA A 167 -5.10 6.37 -19.44
CA ALA A 167 -4.41 7.57 -19.92
C ALA A 167 -3.10 7.84 -19.13
N GLN A 168 -3.10 7.66 -17.80
CA GLN A 168 -1.89 7.81 -16.99
C GLN A 168 -0.79 6.82 -17.41
N LEU A 169 -1.16 5.55 -17.70
CA LEU A 169 -0.20 4.54 -18.16
C LEU A 169 0.41 4.92 -19.51
N MET A 170 -0.42 5.37 -20.45
CA MET A 170 0.02 5.80 -21.78
C MET A 170 0.91 7.05 -21.70
N THR A 171 0.59 7.99 -20.82
CA THR A 171 1.43 9.20 -20.59
C THR A 171 2.82 8.84 -20.08
N PHE A 172 2.95 7.80 -19.27
CA PHE A 172 4.23 7.26 -18.85
C PHE A 172 4.94 6.40 -19.93
N GLY A 173 4.38 6.30 -21.14
CA GLY A 173 4.98 5.56 -22.26
C GLY A 173 4.85 4.05 -22.15
N ALA A 174 3.95 3.53 -21.31
CA ALA A 174 3.71 2.09 -21.23
C ALA A 174 2.99 1.56 -22.49
N ASN A 175 3.39 0.38 -22.95
CA ASN A 175 2.64 -0.37 -23.96
C ASN A 175 1.44 -1.02 -23.28
N VAL A 176 0.27 -0.40 -23.40
CA VAL A 176 -0.97 -0.88 -22.77
C VAL A 176 -1.70 -1.83 -23.72
N ILE A 177 -1.95 -3.05 -23.26
CA ILE A 177 -2.69 -4.08 -23.98
C ILE A 177 -4.09 -4.19 -23.36
N SER A 178 -5.09 -3.72 -24.09
CA SER A 178 -6.51 -3.87 -23.73
C SER A 178 -6.99 -5.25 -24.15
N VAL A 179 -7.34 -6.08 -23.20
CA VAL A 179 -7.75 -7.47 -23.40
C VAL A 179 -9.27 -7.56 -23.41
N LYS A 180 -9.84 -8.16 -24.46
CA LYS A 180 -11.27 -8.48 -24.51
C LYS A 180 -11.54 -9.65 -23.56
N GLY A 181 -12.12 -9.34 -22.41
CA GLY A 181 -12.40 -10.32 -21.37
C GLY A 181 -12.41 -9.70 -19.96
N ASN A 182 -12.47 -10.56 -18.96
CA ASN A 182 -12.44 -10.19 -17.56
C ASN A 182 -11.00 -10.04 -17.01
N TYR A 183 -10.87 -9.74 -15.72
CA TYR A 183 -9.56 -9.58 -15.09
C TYR A 183 -8.74 -10.88 -15.09
N GLU A 184 -9.37 -12.02 -14.84
CA GLU A 184 -8.68 -13.32 -14.80
C GLU A 184 -8.09 -13.70 -16.16
N GLU A 185 -8.89 -13.55 -17.23
CA GLU A 185 -8.43 -13.78 -18.61
C GLU A 185 -7.27 -12.84 -19.00
N THR A 186 -7.35 -11.58 -18.55
CA THR A 186 -6.28 -10.58 -18.73
C THR A 186 -5.01 -11.01 -18.01
N PHE A 187 -5.14 -11.47 -16.77
CA PHE A 187 -4.02 -11.95 -15.96
C PHE A 187 -3.34 -13.17 -16.58
N GLU A 188 -4.13 -14.16 -16.99
CA GLU A 188 -3.62 -15.37 -17.65
C GLU A 188 -2.90 -15.05 -18.96
N LEU A 189 -3.44 -14.14 -19.79
CA LEU A 189 -2.76 -13.70 -20.99
C LEU A 189 -1.42 -13.02 -20.68
N SER A 190 -1.41 -12.14 -19.65
CA SER A 190 -0.18 -11.46 -19.22
C SER A 190 0.88 -12.46 -18.78
N LYS A 191 0.49 -13.48 -18.02
CA LYS A 191 1.39 -14.54 -17.55
C LYS A 191 1.99 -15.31 -18.72
N LYS A 192 1.16 -15.77 -19.67
CA LYS A 192 1.62 -16.45 -20.88
C LYS A 192 2.58 -15.59 -21.71
N ALA A 193 2.32 -14.29 -21.81
CA ALA A 193 3.19 -13.36 -22.53
C ALA A 193 4.55 -13.18 -21.81
N ILE A 194 4.53 -12.99 -20.50
CA ILE A 194 5.72 -12.85 -19.65
C ILE A 194 6.59 -14.11 -19.77
N ASP A 195 5.99 -15.29 -19.64
CA ASP A 195 6.70 -16.56 -19.71
C ASP A 195 7.28 -16.79 -21.13
N LYS A 196 6.50 -16.49 -22.18
CA LYS A 196 6.93 -16.67 -23.58
C LYS A 196 8.15 -15.83 -23.97
N TRP A 197 8.21 -14.59 -23.50
CA TRP A 197 9.25 -13.64 -23.90
C TRP A 197 10.31 -13.38 -22.82
N GLY A 198 10.20 -14.03 -21.65
CA GLY A 198 11.14 -13.86 -20.55
C GLY A 198 11.14 -12.44 -19.96
N TRP A 199 9.99 -11.76 -19.97
CA TRP A 199 9.89 -10.43 -19.40
C TRP A 199 9.94 -10.46 -17.87
N TYR A 200 10.44 -9.42 -17.24
CA TYR A 200 10.47 -9.35 -15.79
C TYR A 200 9.04 -9.22 -15.24
N ASN A 201 8.66 -10.13 -14.32
CA ASN A 201 7.31 -10.23 -13.79
C ASN A 201 7.13 -9.35 -12.56
N ARG A 202 6.23 -8.35 -12.64
CA ARG A 202 5.88 -7.45 -11.51
C ARG A 202 4.51 -7.79 -10.90
N ASN A 203 3.88 -8.89 -11.23
CA ASN A 203 2.59 -9.23 -10.63
C ASN A 203 2.72 -9.48 -9.12
N ALA A 204 1.72 -9.00 -8.35
CA ALA A 204 1.68 -9.15 -6.91
C ALA A 204 1.63 -10.63 -6.50
N ALA A 205 2.26 -10.95 -5.36
CA ALA A 205 2.41 -12.29 -4.79
C ALA A 205 3.17 -13.32 -5.66
N ILE A 206 3.45 -13.01 -6.93
CA ILE A 206 4.36 -13.82 -7.76
C ILE A 206 5.81 -13.40 -7.49
N ASN A 207 6.08 -12.10 -7.57
CA ASN A 207 7.41 -11.55 -7.29
C ASN A 207 7.55 -11.32 -5.77
N PRO A 208 8.47 -12.03 -5.07
CA PRO A 208 8.62 -11.94 -3.61
C PRO A 208 9.17 -10.58 -3.15
N TYR A 209 9.89 -9.87 -4.01
CA TYR A 209 10.54 -8.60 -3.68
C TYR A 209 9.58 -7.41 -3.51
N LEU A 210 8.35 -7.53 -4.02
CA LEU A 210 7.37 -6.44 -3.91
C LEU A 210 6.97 -6.13 -2.47
N SER A 211 6.87 -7.15 -1.62
CA SER A 211 6.61 -6.98 -0.19
C SER A 211 7.78 -6.31 0.53
N GLU A 212 9.01 -6.58 0.08
CA GLU A 212 10.21 -5.95 0.63
C GLU A 212 10.27 -4.44 0.37
N GLY A 213 9.81 -4.00 -0.81
CA GLY A 213 9.62 -2.57 -1.06
C GLY A 213 8.55 -1.95 -0.14
N LYS A 214 7.39 -2.61 -0.01
CA LYS A 214 6.28 -2.13 0.82
C LYS A 214 6.62 -2.04 2.30
N LYS A 215 7.45 -2.94 2.84
CA LYS A 215 7.81 -2.92 4.26
C LYS A 215 8.49 -1.61 4.69
N THR A 216 9.08 -0.86 3.75
CA THR A 216 9.74 0.41 4.06
C THR A 216 8.81 1.45 4.68
N VAL A 217 7.49 1.36 4.44
CA VAL A 217 6.52 2.27 5.06
C VAL A 217 6.52 2.16 6.59
N SER A 218 6.58 0.95 7.14
CA SER A 218 6.64 0.75 8.60
C SER A 218 8.00 1.09 9.18
N ILE A 219 9.09 0.89 8.43
CA ILE A 219 10.43 1.30 8.82
C ILE A 219 10.52 2.82 8.92
N GLU A 220 9.96 3.54 7.94
CA GLU A 220 9.87 5.00 7.96
C GLU A 220 9.02 5.52 9.12
N ILE A 221 7.87 4.90 9.38
CA ILE A 221 7.03 5.27 10.54
C ILE A 221 7.85 5.16 11.83
N ALA A 222 8.58 4.08 12.01
CA ALA A 222 9.42 3.89 13.20
C ALA A 222 10.51 4.97 13.32
N GLU A 223 11.22 5.29 12.23
CA GLU A 223 12.25 6.33 12.23
C GLU A 223 11.65 7.73 12.46
N GLN A 224 10.53 8.07 11.80
CA GLN A 224 9.86 9.36 11.93
C GLN A 224 9.24 9.57 13.33
N LEU A 225 8.95 8.49 14.07
CA LEU A 225 8.52 8.50 15.45
C LEU A 225 9.68 8.34 16.45
N ASP A 226 10.91 8.59 16.02
CA ASP A 226 12.12 8.41 16.84
C ASP A 226 12.19 7.02 17.50
N TRP A 227 11.82 5.98 16.70
CA TRP A 227 11.81 4.56 17.06
C TRP A 227 10.83 4.18 18.17
N LYS A 228 9.93 5.07 18.56
CA LYS A 228 8.88 4.84 19.56
C LYS A 228 7.59 4.43 18.87
N MET A 229 7.35 3.13 18.85
CA MET A 229 6.19 2.59 18.13
C MET A 229 4.86 2.95 18.82
N PRO A 230 3.80 3.24 18.04
CA PRO A 230 2.45 3.39 18.55
C PRO A 230 1.91 2.06 19.09
N ASP A 231 0.69 2.09 19.66
CA ASP A 231 0.01 0.86 20.07
C ASP A 231 -0.57 0.11 18.88
N TYR A 232 -1.05 0.86 17.86
CA TYR A 232 -1.70 0.29 16.69
C TYR A 232 -1.22 0.91 15.38
N LEU A 233 -1.16 0.07 14.34
CA LEU A 233 -1.04 0.50 12.94
C LEU A 233 -2.26 0.02 12.14
N ALA A 234 -3.01 0.96 11.56
CA ALA A 234 -4.18 0.66 10.73
C ALA A 234 -3.82 0.64 9.25
N ILE A 235 -4.13 -0.48 8.59
CA ILE A 235 -3.76 -0.77 7.20
C ILE A 235 -4.99 -1.20 6.42
N SER A 236 -5.22 -0.56 5.27
CA SER A 236 -6.18 -1.01 4.28
C SER A 236 -5.69 -2.29 3.60
N VAL A 237 -6.54 -3.32 3.55
CA VAL A 237 -6.16 -4.66 3.11
C VAL A 237 -7.02 -5.13 1.94
N GLY A 238 -6.39 -5.38 0.79
CA GLY A 238 -6.96 -6.10 -0.34
C GLY A 238 -6.26 -7.44 -0.51
N ASP A 239 -5.24 -7.50 -1.38
CA ASP A 239 -4.44 -8.71 -1.68
C ASP A 239 -3.57 -9.24 -0.50
N GLY A 240 -3.49 -8.50 0.60
CA GLY A 240 -2.69 -8.86 1.78
C GLY A 240 -1.21 -8.45 1.73
N CYS A 241 -0.69 -8.04 0.57
CA CYS A 241 0.73 -7.72 0.42
C CYS A 241 1.20 -6.53 1.27
N THR A 242 0.35 -5.54 1.51
CA THR A 242 0.75 -4.33 2.26
C THR A 242 0.87 -4.63 3.75
N ILE A 243 -0.14 -5.23 4.35
CA ILE A 243 -0.13 -5.57 5.78
C ILE A 243 0.98 -6.58 6.12
N ALA A 244 1.21 -7.55 5.24
CA ALA A 244 2.31 -8.50 5.37
C ALA A 244 3.68 -7.82 5.29
N GLY A 245 3.86 -6.87 4.36
CA GLY A 245 5.07 -6.07 4.25
C GLY A 245 5.30 -5.19 5.49
N VAL A 246 4.26 -4.49 5.95
CA VAL A 246 4.31 -3.68 7.19
C VAL A 246 4.79 -4.52 8.37
N TRP A 247 4.17 -5.68 8.57
CA TRP A 247 4.56 -6.57 9.67
C TRP A 247 5.99 -7.08 9.55
N LYS A 248 6.41 -7.42 8.32
CA LYS A 248 7.79 -7.84 8.06
C LYS A 248 8.80 -6.74 8.43
N GLY A 249 8.55 -5.50 8.03
CA GLY A 249 9.42 -4.37 8.37
C GLY A 249 9.53 -4.14 9.88
N LEU A 250 8.43 -4.28 10.60
CA LEU A 250 8.42 -4.19 12.07
C LEU A 250 9.22 -5.33 12.73
N LYS A 251 9.05 -6.57 12.24
CA LYS A 251 9.84 -7.72 12.74
C LYS A 251 11.32 -7.56 12.43
N ASP A 252 11.67 -7.04 11.26
CA ASP A 252 13.07 -6.77 10.91
C ASP A 252 13.70 -5.76 11.88
N LEU A 253 12.98 -4.65 12.17
CA LEU A 253 13.45 -3.63 13.13
C LEU A 253 13.57 -4.18 14.55
N TYR A 254 12.61 -4.99 14.98
CA TYR A 254 12.65 -5.63 16.29
C TYR A 254 13.84 -6.61 16.39
N ALA A 255 14.05 -7.42 15.36
CA ALA A 255 15.15 -8.38 15.31
C ALA A 255 16.53 -7.72 15.35
N ILE A 256 16.69 -6.52 14.76
CA ILE A 256 17.96 -5.77 14.83
C ILE A 256 18.06 -4.86 16.07
N GLY A 257 17.03 -4.79 16.91
CA GLY A 257 17.01 -4.00 18.15
C GLY A 257 16.81 -2.50 17.95
N PHE A 258 16.21 -2.09 16.82
CA PHE A 258 15.88 -0.67 16.58
C PHE A 258 14.61 -0.24 17.30
N ILE A 259 13.67 -1.15 17.49
CA ILE A 259 12.46 -0.97 18.28
C ILE A 259 12.38 -2.07 19.35
N ASP A 260 11.79 -1.76 20.48
CA ASP A 260 11.60 -2.66 21.63
C ASP A 260 10.14 -3.15 21.77
N LYS A 261 9.22 -2.57 20.99
CA LYS A 261 7.79 -2.89 20.99
C LYS A 261 7.29 -3.09 19.57
N LEU A 262 6.48 -4.13 19.39
CA LEU A 262 5.73 -4.37 18.15
C LEU A 262 4.28 -3.87 18.34
N PRO A 263 3.77 -2.99 17.45
CA PRO A 263 2.38 -2.56 17.51
C PRO A 263 1.43 -3.68 17.09
N ARG A 264 0.19 -3.59 17.54
CA ARG A 264 -0.89 -4.42 17.00
C ARG A 264 -1.34 -3.87 15.65
N LEU A 265 -1.59 -4.75 14.69
CA LEU A 265 -2.12 -4.34 13.39
C LEU A 265 -3.64 -4.25 13.43
N ILE A 266 -4.20 -3.23 12.77
CA ILE A 266 -5.63 -3.16 12.45
C ILE A 266 -5.76 -3.47 10.97
N SER A 267 -6.35 -4.63 10.66
CA SER A 267 -6.66 -5.06 9.29
C SER A 267 -8.01 -4.51 8.89
N ALA A 268 -8.03 -3.54 8.00
CA ALA A 268 -9.25 -2.91 7.52
C ALA A 268 -9.60 -3.41 6.10
N GLN A 269 -10.74 -4.07 5.95
CA GLN A 269 -11.30 -4.46 4.67
C GLN A 269 -12.68 -3.83 4.45
N ALA A 270 -13.10 -3.68 3.19
CA ALA A 270 -14.47 -3.28 2.88
C ALA A 270 -15.44 -4.42 3.21
N GLU A 271 -16.61 -4.09 3.74
CA GLU A 271 -17.63 -5.08 4.11
C GLU A 271 -18.07 -5.92 2.91
N GLY A 272 -18.13 -5.33 1.72
CA GLY A 272 -18.47 -6.04 0.48
C GLY A 272 -17.33 -6.91 -0.10
N CYS A 273 -16.12 -6.90 0.50
CA CYS A 273 -15.00 -7.77 0.09
C CYS A 273 -13.96 -7.92 1.21
N HIS A 274 -14.12 -8.95 2.07
CA HIS A 274 -13.29 -9.13 3.28
C HIS A 274 -12.82 -10.59 3.53
N PRO A 275 -12.29 -11.29 2.54
CA PRO A 275 -11.97 -12.72 2.69
C PRO A 275 -10.91 -12.99 3.77
N ILE A 276 -9.92 -12.09 3.95
CA ILE A 276 -8.87 -12.23 4.96
C ILE A 276 -9.42 -12.02 6.37
N ASN A 277 -10.20 -10.95 6.58
CA ASN A 277 -10.79 -10.65 7.88
C ASN A 277 -11.78 -11.74 8.30
N ARG A 278 -12.58 -12.26 7.35
CA ARG A 278 -13.50 -13.38 7.60
C ARG A 278 -12.76 -14.61 8.09
N ALA A 279 -11.64 -14.97 7.44
CA ALA A 279 -10.82 -16.12 7.84
C ALA A 279 -10.25 -15.99 9.27
N ILE A 280 -9.88 -14.78 9.69
CA ILE A 280 -9.43 -14.51 11.07
C ILE A 280 -10.59 -14.59 12.05
N ALA A 281 -11.71 -13.91 11.75
CA ALA A 281 -12.87 -13.85 12.64
C ALA A 281 -13.51 -15.23 12.89
N GLU A 282 -13.57 -16.08 11.86
CA GLU A 282 -14.11 -17.42 11.93
C GLU A 282 -13.07 -18.48 12.35
N ASN A 283 -11.79 -18.09 12.44
CA ASN A 283 -10.67 -19.02 12.67
C ASN A 283 -10.64 -20.20 11.69
N LYS A 284 -10.86 -19.91 10.41
CA LYS A 284 -10.91 -20.87 9.31
C LYS A 284 -9.87 -20.53 8.22
N PRO A 285 -9.57 -21.45 7.28
CA PRO A 285 -8.90 -21.09 6.05
C PRO A 285 -9.67 -20.00 5.30
N TRP A 286 -8.95 -19.13 4.58
CA TRP A 286 -9.62 -18.14 3.74
C TRP A 286 -10.28 -18.79 2.52
N GLU A 287 -11.40 -18.23 2.12
CA GLU A 287 -12.16 -18.65 0.95
C GLU A 287 -12.43 -17.45 0.03
N PRO A 288 -12.52 -17.64 -1.27
CA PRO A 288 -12.92 -16.58 -2.20
C PRO A 288 -14.27 -15.94 -1.81
N MET A 289 -14.43 -14.67 -2.16
CA MET A 289 -15.71 -13.99 -2.08
C MET A 289 -15.89 -13.01 -3.23
N GLU A 290 -17.13 -12.63 -3.51
CA GLU A 290 -17.45 -11.61 -4.50
C GLU A 290 -16.91 -10.24 -4.10
N GLU A 291 -16.64 -9.40 -5.09
CA GLU A 291 -16.12 -8.05 -4.94
C GLU A 291 -17.28 -7.05 -5.11
N ASN A 292 -17.77 -6.51 -4.01
CA ASN A 292 -18.86 -5.54 -4.00
C ASN A 292 -18.51 -4.33 -3.11
N THR A 293 -17.63 -3.46 -3.59
CA THR A 293 -17.23 -2.23 -2.91
C THR A 293 -16.74 -1.18 -3.91
N LEU A 294 -16.95 0.08 -3.61
CA LEU A 294 -16.37 1.20 -4.35
C LEU A 294 -14.86 1.36 -4.14
N ALA A 295 -14.31 0.73 -3.10
CA ALA A 295 -12.87 0.78 -2.78
C ALA A 295 -12.05 -0.15 -3.71
N ASP A 296 -12.03 0.15 -5.00
CA ASP A 296 -11.49 -0.66 -6.11
C ASP A 296 -10.11 -1.28 -5.82
N SER A 297 -9.17 -0.52 -5.25
CA SER A 297 -7.79 -1.01 -5.01
C SER A 297 -7.67 -2.06 -3.89
N ILE A 298 -8.72 -2.29 -3.11
CA ILE A 298 -8.82 -3.35 -2.10
C ILE A 298 -9.96 -4.35 -2.38
N ALA A 299 -10.73 -4.17 -3.46
CA ALA A 299 -11.68 -5.15 -3.94
C ALA A 299 -10.93 -6.36 -4.52
N VAL A 300 -10.58 -7.32 -3.67
CA VAL A 300 -9.81 -8.51 -4.01
C VAL A 300 -10.43 -9.74 -3.38
N GLY A 301 -11.34 -10.36 -4.10
CA GLY A 301 -12.08 -11.55 -3.62
C GLY A 301 -11.22 -12.80 -3.54
N VAL A 302 -10.12 -12.85 -4.31
CA VAL A 302 -9.12 -13.95 -4.31
C VAL A 302 -7.74 -13.39 -3.95
N PRO A 303 -7.45 -13.16 -2.66
CA PRO A 303 -6.19 -12.53 -2.24
C PRO A 303 -5.00 -13.49 -2.41
N ARG A 304 -4.07 -13.13 -3.29
CA ARG A 304 -2.91 -13.96 -3.62
C ARG A 304 -1.84 -13.99 -2.53
N ASN A 305 -1.86 -13.03 -1.60
CA ASN A 305 -0.92 -12.96 -0.48
C ASN A 305 -1.62 -13.19 0.88
N ALA A 306 -2.75 -13.89 0.87
CA ALA A 306 -3.54 -14.14 2.07
C ALA A 306 -2.73 -14.82 3.19
N ASP A 307 -1.93 -15.83 2.86
CA ASP A 307 -1.15 -16.59 3.86
C ASP A 307 -0.26 -15.68 4.71
N LYS A 308 0.51 -14.78 4.08
CA LYS A 308 1.36 -13.82 4.82
C LYS A 308 0.53 -12.77 5.58
N ALA A 309 -0.62 -12.36 5.05
CA ALA A 309 -1.50 -11.43 5.75
C ALA A 309 -2.10 -12.06 7.01
N LEU A 310 -2.59 -13.29 6.91
CA LEU A 310 -3.10 -14.05 8.05
C LEU A 310 -2.04 -14.25 9.13
N MET A 311 -0.80 -14.59 8.73
CA MET A 311 0.34 -14.66 9.65
C MET A 311 0.58 -13.31 10.34
N ALA A 312 0.64 -12.21 9.59
CA ALA A 312 0.87 -10.87 10.13
C ALA A 312 -0.20 -10.46 11.16
N ILE A 313 -1.46 -10.70 10.85
CA ILE A 313 -2.58 -10.37 11.75
C ILE A 313 -2.53 -11.22 13.03
N ARG A 314 -2.30 -12.54 12.91
CA ARG A 314 -2.20 -13.43 14.07
C ARG A 314 -0.99 -13.14 14.95
N GLU A 315 0.21 -13.01 14.37
CA GLU A 315 1.45 -12.72 15.09
C GLU A 315 1.41 -11.38 15.82
N SER A 316 0.75 -10.36 15.25
CA SER A 316 0.60 -9.05 15.88
C SER A 316 -0.52 -8.99 16.92
N ASN A 317 -1.24 -10.07 17.18
CA ASN A 317 -2.50 -10.05 17.92
C ASN A 317 -3.44 -8.96 17.39
N GLY A 318 -3.52 -8.88 16.04
CA GLY A 318 -4.18 -7.80 15.32
C GLY A 318 -5.70 -7.83 15.48
N ILE A 319 -6.31 -6.69 15.14
CA ILE A 319 -7.76 -6.51 15.11
C ILE A 319 -8.21 -6.52 13.66
N VAL A 320 -9.28 -7.24 13.35
CA VAL A 320 -9.92 -7.21 12.03
C VAL A 320 -11.20 -6.38 12.07
N VAL A 321 -11.33 -5.47 11.10
CA VAL A 321 -12.48 -4.57 11.01
C VAL A 321 -12.96 -4.51 9.58
N ASN A 322 -14.25 -4.77 9.37
CA ASN A 322 -14.90 -4.53 8.10
C ASN A 322 -15.68 -3.21 8.17
N VAL A 323 -15.54 -2.40 7.15
CA VAL A 323 -16.18 -1.09 7.05
C VAL A 323 -17.03 -0.99 5.79
N THR A 324 -18.19 -0.33 5.89
CA THR A 324 -19.06 -0.13 4.73
C THR A 324 -18.48 0.95 3.80
N ASP A 325 -19.01 1.01 2.58
CA ASP A 325 -18.62 2.04 1.63
C ASP A 325 -18.94 3.46 2.14
N GLU A 326 -20.04 3.61 2.89
CA GLU A 326 -20.42 4.87 3.54
C GLU A 326 -19.42 5.26 4.64
N GLU A 327 -18.99 4.30 5.47
CA GLU A 327 -17.97 4.52 6.50
C GLU A 327 -16.62 4.92 5.88
N ILE A 328 -16.25 4.31 4.75
CA ILE A 328 -15.03 4.66 3.99
C ILE A 328 -15.13 6.10 3.47
N MET A 329 -16.22 6.46 2.83
CA MET A 329 -16.40 7.81 2.27
C MET A 329 -16.50 8.87 3.37
N ALA A 330 -17.14 8.55 4.49
CA ALA A 330 -17.17 9.43 5.67
C ALA A 330 -15.76 9.66 6.23
N ALA A 331 -14.91 8.63 6.28
CA ALA A 331 -13.51 8.75 6.70
C ALA A 331 -12.68 9.57 5.70
N GLN A 332 -12.93 9.47 4.39
CA GLN A 332 -12.30 10.30 3.38
C GLN A 332 -12.61 11.80 3.63
N LYS A 333 -13.89 12.12 3.84
CA LYS A 333 -14.32 13.50 4.14
C LYS A 333 -13.74 13.99 5.47
N LEU A 334 -13.72 13.13 6.49
CA LEU A 334 -13.16 13.45 7.80
C LEU A 334 -11.68 13.82 7.68
N LEU A 335 -10.86 13.02 7.01
CA LEU A 335 -9.45 13.32 6.74
C LEU A 335 -9.29 14.63 5.97
N GLY A 336 -10.06 14.84 4.91
CA GLY A 336 -10.01 16.08 4.13
C GLY A 336 -10.31 17.32 4.98
N THR A 337 -11.34 17.27 5.80
CA THR A 337 -11.80 18.43 6.59
C THR A 337 -10.98 18.68 7.86
N THR A 338 -10.33 17.67 8.42
CA THR A 338 -9.54 17.81 9.66
C THR A 338 -8.03 17.91 9.39
N CYS A 339 -7.51 17.15 8.44
CA CYS A 339 -6.06 16.99 8.22
C CYS A 339 -5.61 17.56 6.86
N GLY A 340 -6.52 17.90 5.95
CA GLY A 340 -6.17 18.30 4.59
C GLY A 340 -5.62 17.14 3.75
N VAL A 341 -5.76 15.90 4.20
CA VAL A 341 -5.30 14.70 3.47
C VAL A 341 -6.44 14.15 2.62
N PHE A 342 -6.24 14.13 1.30
CA PHE A 342 -7.20 13.58 0.35
C PHE A 342 -6.72 12.21 -0.13
N GLY A 343 -7.18 11.14 0.54
CA GLY A 343 -6.90 9.76 0.15
C GLY A 343 -8.00 9.15 -0.72
N GLU A 344 -7.66 8.18 -1.58
CA GLU A 344 -8.66 7.38 -2.31
C GLU A 344 -9.46 6.49 -1.34
N PRO A 345 -10.67 6.02 -1.72
CA PRO A 345 -11.47 5.17 -0.83
C PRO A 345 -10.70 3.98 -0.26
N ALA A 346 -10.03 3.22 -1.11
CA ALA A 346 -9.17 2.12 -0.66
C ALA A 346 -8.01 2.58 0.26
N GLY A 347 -7.52 3.80 0.07
CA GLY A 347 -6.43 4.37 0.86
C GLY A 347 -6.84 4.75 2.27
N VAL A 348 -8.09 5.17 2.47
CA VAL A 348 -8.60 5.66 3.77
C VAL A 348 -9.37 4.62 4.57
N THR A 349 -9.54 3.41 4.05
CA THR A 349 -10.24 2.30 4.72
C THR A 349 -9.66 2.01 6.11
N GLY A 350 -8.32 2.14 6.27
CA GLY A 350 -7.66 2.04 7.58
C GLY A 350 -8.14 3.09 8.57
N THR A 351 -8.34 4.34 8.12
CA THR A 351 -8.88 5.42 8.97
C THR A 351 -10.35 5.18 9.33
N ALA A 352 -11.15 4.66 8.38
CA ALA A 352 -12.55 4.26 8.65
C ALA A 352 -12.62 3.19 9.75
N ALA A 353 -11.71 2.21 9.71
CA ALA A 353 -11.62 1.18 10.74
C ALA A 353 -11.23 1.77 12.11
N VAL A 354 -10.27 2.70 12.18
CA VAL A 354 -9.92 3.39 13.43
C VAL A 354 -11.11 4.13 14.00
N LYS A 355 -11.83 4.91 13.17
CA LYS A 355 -13.06 5.61 13.59
C LYS A 355 -14.08 4.65 14.17
N LYS A 356 -14.38 3.55 13.46
CA LYS A 356 -15.34 2.52 13.89
C LYS A 356 -14.94 1.89 15.22
N LEU A 357 -13.67 1.58 15.43
CA LEU A 357 -13.17 1.01 16.70
C LEU A 357 -13.27 2.01 17.86
N CYS A 358 -13.08 3.30 17.62
CA CYS A 358 -13.31 4.34 18.62
C CYS A 358 -14.80 4.46 18.98
N GLU A 359 -15.70 4.43 18.00
CA GLU A 359 -17.16 4.46 18.24
C GLU A 359 -17.66 3.23 19.00
N GLN A 360 -16.98 2.09 18.83
CA GLN A 360 -17.26 0.85 19.57
C GLN A 360 -16.61 0.79 20.95
N GLY A 361 -15.83 1.80 21.35
CA GLY A 361 -15.08 1.83 22.60
C GLY A 361 -13.94 0.80 22.70
N VAL A 362 -13.49 0.27 21.56
CA VAL A 362 -12.35 -0.67 21.49
C VAL A 362 -11.01 0.09 21.54
N LEU A 363 -10.97 1.28 20.94
CA LEU A 363 -9.87 2.24 21.04
C LEU A 363 -10.33 3.48 21.84
N GLY A 364 -9.43 4.12 22.57
CA GLY A 364 -9.77 5.25 23.39
C GLY A 364 -8.60 6.14 23.81
N GLU A 365 -8.80 6.91 24.87
CA GLU A 365 -7.91 7.99 25.37
C GLU A 365 -6.50 7.55 25.75
N ASN A 366 -6.25 6.27 25.93
CA ASN A 366 -4.93 5.74 26.25
C ASN A 366 -4.17 5.23 25.03
N ASP A 367 -4.84 5.12 23.87
CA ASP A 367 -4.29 4.48 22.69
C ASP A 367 -3.59 5.47 21.75
N THR A 368 -2.51 5.03 21.16
CA THR A 368 -1.76 5.72 20.12
C THR A 368 -1.87 4.95 18.81
N VAL A 369 -2.23 5.63 17.72
CA VAL A 369 -2.53 4.99 16.44
C VAL A 369 -1.80 5.69 15.29
N VAL A 370 -1.26 4.92 14.36
CA VAL A 370 -0.89 5.41 13.03
C VAL A 370 -1.85 4.82 12.01
N SER A 371 -2.50 5.66 11.21
CA SER A 371 -3.28 5.25 10.04
C SER A 371 -2.49 5.50 8.76
N VAL A 372 -2.40 4.50 7.88
CA VAL A 372 -1.68 4.60 6.61
C VAL A 372 -2.66 4.88 5.49
N VAL A 373 -2.60 6.08 4.91
CA VAL A 373 -3.31 6.46 3.69
C VAL A 373 -2.48 5.99 2.50
N THR A 374 -2.97 4.99 1.76
CA THR A 374 -2.14 4.28 0.79
C THR A 374 -2.18 4.84 -0.64
N GLY A 375 -3.06 5.79 -0.92
CA GLY A 375 -3.15 6.41 -2.25
C GLY A 375 -3.93 7.70 -2.26
N SER A 376 -3.63 8.57 -3.21
CA SER A 376 -4.24 9.88 -3.38
C SER A 376 -5.69 9.80 -3.88
N GLY A 377 -6.57 10.64 -3.34
CA GLY A 377 -7.97 10.76 -3.77
C GLY A 377 -8.15 11.22 -5.22
N LEU A 378 -7.14 11.87 -5.79
CA LEU A 378 -7.14 12.24 -7.21
C LEU A 378 -7.17 11.03 -8.16
N LYS A 379 -6.95 9.82 -7.64
CA LYS A 379 -7.09 8.58 -8.42
C LYS A 379 -8.52 8.08 -8.52
N ASP A 380 -9.42 8.61 -7.70
CA ASP A 380 -10.86 8.26 -7.71
C ASP A 380 -11.74 9.49 -7.41
N VAL A 381 -11.66 10.47 -8.28
CA VAL A 381 -12.42 11.74 -8.17
C VAL A 381 -13.93 11.50 -8.28
N ALA A 382 -14.36 10.52 -9.07
CA ALA A 382 -15.78 10.25 -9.30
C ALA A 382 -16.53 9.88 -8.00
N ASN A 383 -15.96 8.99 -7.18
CA ASN A 383 -16.55 8.64 -5.89
C ASN A 383 -16.53 9.82 -4.91
N ALA A 384 -15.46 10.62 -4.92
CA ALA A 384 -15.36 11.81 -4.07
C ALA A 384 -16.48 12.83 -4.41
N ILE A 385 -16.71 13.15 -5.70
CA ILE A 385 -17.78 14.04 -6.14
C ILE A 385 -19.15 13.47 -5.75
N LYS A 386 -19.38 12.17 -6.04
CA LYS A 386 -20.65 11.51 -5.71
C LYS A 386 -21.00 11.62 -4.21
N PHE A 387 -20.01 11.58 -3.33
CA PHE A 387 -20.21 11.63 -1.89
C PHE A 387 -20.24 13.07 -1.32
N CYS A 388 -19.36 13.94 -1.79
CA CYS A 388 -19.29 15.32 -1.32
C CYS A 388 -20.35 16.24 -1.91
N GLY A 389 -20.94 15.84 -3.04
CA GLY A 389 -21.89 16.63 -3.81
C GLY A 389 -21.20 17.57 -4.79
N GLU A 390 -22.01 18.30 -5.56
CA GLU A 390 -21.54 19.24 -6.57
C GLU A 390 -21.30 20.64 -5.97
N PRO A 391 -20.38 21.40 -6.55
CA PRO A 391 -20.19 22.79 -6.15
C PRO A 391 -21.44 23.63 -6.41
N MET A 392 -21.61 24.69 -5.64
CA MET A 392 -22.66 25.67 -5.85
C MET A 392 -22.43 26.38 -7.20
N SER A 393 -23.41 26.34 -8.07
CA SER A 393 -23.35 27.01 -9.38
C SER A 393 -24.23 28.26 -9.34
N LEU A 394 -23.62 29.42 -9.58
CA LEU A 394 -24.31 30.72 -9.56
C LEU A 394 -23.87 31.56 -10.76
N PRO A 395 -24.71 32.46 -11.25
CA PRO A 395 -24.30 33.55 -12.14
C PRO A 395 -23.24 34.44 -11.47
N ASN A 396 -22.51 35.23 -12.27
CA ASN A 396 -21.61 36.26 -11.73
C ASN A 396 -22.39 37.45 -11.19
N ASP A 397 -23.06 37.26 -10.06
CA ASP A 397 -23.96 38.20 -9.41
C ASP A 397 -23.84 38.06 -7.89
N LEU A 398 -23.46 39.17 -7.23
CA LEU A 398 -23.23 39.18 -5.78
C LEU A 398 -24.52 39.06 -4.98
N ASP A 399 -25.61 39.67 -5.47
CA ASP A 399 -26.90 39.67 -4.74
C ASP A 399 -27.46 38.23 -4.71
N LEU A 400 -27.36 37.50 -5.84
CA LEU A 400 -27.74 36.09 -5.91
C LEU A 400 -26.87 35.20 -5.04
N LEU A 401 -25.56 35.52 -4.90
CA LEU A 401 -24.67 34.81 -3.97
C LEU A 401 -25.09 35.00 -2.51
N VAL A 402 -25.44 36.24 -2.12
CA VAL A 402 -25.91 36.54 -0.76
C VAL A 402 -27.22 35.81 -0.48
N GLU A 403 -28.19 35.89 -1.38
CA GLU A 403 -29.44 35.15 -1.24
C GLU A 403 -29.25 33.63 -1.07
N GLU A 404 -28.32 33.06 -1.83
CA GLU A 404 -28.06 31.61 -1.74
C GLU A 404 -27.35 31.23 -0.44
N PHE A 405 -26.47 32.08 0.06
CA PHE A 405 -25.84 31.91 1.38
C PHE A 405 -26.86 31.95 2.50
N ASP A 406 -27.81 32.92 2.44
CA ASP A 406 -28.89 33.02 3.40
C ASP A 406 -29.80 31.80 3.39
N LYS A 407 -30.18 31.32 2.20
CA LYS A 407 -31.01 30.10 2.02
C LYS A 407 -30.34 28.87 2.60
N ARG A 408 -29.00 28.77 2.52
CA ARG A 408 -28.21 27.62 3.02
C ARG A 408 -27.72 27.82 4.44
N GLY A 409 -27.99 28.94 5.08
CA GLY A 409 -27.50 29.27 6.43
C GLY A 409 -25.97 29.38 6.51
N ILE A 410 -25.33 29.77 5.40
CA ILE A 410 -23.88 29.96 5.36
C ILE A 410 -23.54 31.30 6.00
N ARG A 411 -22.83 31.25 7.12
CA ARG A 411 -22.36 32.47 7.80
C ARG A 411 -21.05 32.94 7.16
N THR A 412 -21.00 34.23 6.80
CA THR A 412 -19.81 34.85 6.19
C THR A 412 -18.95 35.60 7.22
N GLU A 413 -19.44 35.74 8.43
CA GLU A 413 -18.70 36.36 9.58
C GLU A 413 -18.06 35.26 10.43
N ALA A 414 -16.82 35.49 10.84
CA ALA A 414 -16.02 34.55 11.64
C ALA A 414 -16.37 34.61 13.14
#